data_ceed857fa88a94942862e4429fb09ef8
#
_entry.id   ceed857fa88a94942862e4429fb09ef8
#
_cell.length_a   1.000
_cell.length_b   1.000
_cell.length_c   1.000
_cell.angle_alpha   90.00
_cell.angle_beta   90.00
_cell.angle_gamma   90.00
#
_symmetry.space_group_name_H-M   'P 1'
#
loop_
_entity.id
_entity.type
_entity.pdbx_description
1 polymer ?
#
loop_
_entity_poly.entity_id
_entity_poly.type
_entity_poly.pdbx_seq_one_letter_code
_entity_poly.pdbx_strand_id
1 'polypeptide(L)'
;MYSIETDNLTKKYKNKTVVDNLNLKIKDGELFALLGTNGAGKTTTIKMLTGLVKPTKGKIKILNLDLENNSQKIKTMLNISPQETAIAPNLTVKENLEFFAGVYQIKDRNEKIEKLVKDFKLEKVIDEKAKKLSGGWQRRLSIALALINGPKILFLDEPTLGLDVIARKELWHIVEKLKGKITIILTTHYMEEAEALSDRIGIMKNGRVIVTGTAKSLMKQAKASTFEDAFVKIVTGEEL
;
A
#
# COMPACT_ATOMS: atom_id res chain seq x y z
N MET A 1 -14.82 -9.75 -9.10
CA MET A 1 -15.40 -8.78 -8.15
C MET A 1 -14.36 -7.69 -7.93
N TYR A 2 -14.78 -6.45 -7.57
CA TYR A 2 -13.84 -5.38 -7.24
C TYR A 2 -13.79 -5.18 -5.73
N SER A 3 -12.59 -5.14 -5.17
CA SER A 3 -12.36 -4.80 -3.75
C SER A 3 -12.45 -3.29 -3.51
N ILE A 4 -12.05 -2.48 -4.51
CA ILE A 4 -12.08 -1.03 -4.42
C ILE A 4 -12.64 -0.45 -5.71
N GLU A 5 -13.61 0.45 -5.58
CA GLU A 5 -14.11 1.26 -6.67
C GLU A 5 -14.19 2.72 -6.23
N THR A 6 -13.76 3.63 -7.09
CA THR A 6 -13.93 5.07 -6.88
C THR A 6 -14.64 5.70 -8.07
N ASP A 7 -15.48 6.68 -7.78
CA ASP A 7 -16.21 7.44 -8.78
C ASP A 7 -15.93 8.93 -8.58
N ASN A 8 -15.25 9.55 -9.55
CA ASN A 8 -14.90 10.97 -9.60
C ASN A 8 -14.28 11.51 -8.29
N LEU A 9 -13.45 10.68 -7.63
CA LEU A 9 -12.89 10.96 -6.33
C LEU A 9 -11.97 12.18 -6.39
N THR A 10 -12.28 13.20 -5.61
CA THR A 10 -11.55 14.47 -5.63
C THR A 10 -11.22 14.94 -4.21
N LYS A 11 -9.99 15.43 -4.03
CA LYS A 11 -9.54 16.09 -2.79
C LYS A 11 -8.94 17.44 -3.08
N LYS A 12 -9.51 18.46 -2.41
CA LYS A 12 -8.96 19.81 -2.38
C LYS A 12 -8.53 20.17 -0.97
N TYR A 13 -7.39 20.82 -0.85
CA TYR A 13 -6.91 21.49 0.36
C TYR A 13 -6.78 22.97 0.06
N LYS A 14 -7.59 23.80 0.71
CA LYS A 14 -7.69 25.25 0.39
C LYS A 14 -7.90 25.43 -1.12
N ASN A 15 -6.94 26.04 -1.80
CA ASN A 15 -7.03 26.36 -3.24
C ASN A 15 -6.34 25.30 -4.13
N LYS A 16 -5.73 24.23 -3.54
CA LYS A 16 -5.00 23.23 -4.32
C LYS A 16 -5.81 21.92 -4.42
N THR A 17 -6.10 21.49 -5.65
CA THR A 17 -6.61 20.15 -5.92
C THR A 17 -5.43 19.18 -5.92
N VAL A 18 -5.44 18.21 -4.99
CA VAL A 18 -4.37 17.22 -4.82
C VAL A 18 -4.72 15.90 -5.47
N VAL A 19 -6.00 15.53 -5.47
CA VAL A 19 -6.54 14.39 -6.23
C VAL A 19 -7.73 14.91 -7.02
N ASP A 20 -7.80 14.59 -8.30
CA ASP A 20 -8.76 15.15 -9.22
C ASP A 20 -9.43 14.07 -10.08
N ASN A 21 -10.74 13.89 -9.90
CA ASN A 21 -11.59 12.98 -10.66
C ASN A 21 -11.03 11.55 -10.79
N LEU A 22 -10.50 11.00 -9.69
CA LEU A 22 -9.89 9.68 -9.68
C LEU A 22 -10.95 8.58 -9.80
N ASN A 23 -10.84 7.79 -10.87
CA ASN A 23 -11.66 6.61 -11.13
C ASN A 23 -10.79 5.37 -11.13
N LEU A 24 -10.91 4.54 -10.09
CA LEU A 24 -10.15 3.29 -9.93
C LEU A 24 -11.10 2.11 -9.77
N LYS A 25 -10.69 0.97 -10.32
CA LYS A 25 -11.31 -0.33 -10.09
C LYS A 25 -10.22 -1.35 -9.84
N ILE A 26 -10.10 -1.82 -8.60
CA ILE A 26 -9.10 -2.79 -8.16
C ILE A 26 -9.81 -4.12 -7.88
N LYS A 27 -9.34 -5.19 -8.52
CA LYS A 27 -9.94 -6.53 -8.40
C LYS A 27 -9.63 -7.15 -7.03
N ASP A 28 -10.44 -8.12 -6.63
CA ASP A 28 -10.18 -8.90 -5.44
C ASP A 28 -8.90 -9.74 -5.59
N GLY A 29 -8.05 -9.76 -4.56
CA GLY A 29 -6.76 -10.46 -4.58
C GLY A 29 -5.68 -9.80 -5.44
N GLU A 30 -5.96 -8.67 -6.09
CA GLU A 30 -5.00 -7.95 -6.95
C GLU A 30 -3.95 -7.20 -6.12
N LEU A 31 -2.69 -7.25 -6.55
CA LEU A 31 -1.68 -6.29 -6.13
C LEU A 31 -1.63 -5.15 -7.15
N PHE A 32 -2.18 -4.01 -6.77
CA PHE A 32 -2.25 -2.81 -7.59
C PHE A 32 -1.20 -1.79 -7.12
N ALA A 33 -0.30 -1.36 -8.01
CA ALA A 33 0.63 -0.29 -7.72
C ALA A 33 0.10 1.06 -8.21
N LEU A 34 0.13 2.06 -7.34
CA LEU A 34 -0.07 3.46 -7.70
C LEU A 34 1.30 4.14 -7.79
N LEU A 35 1.81 4.24 -9.02
CA LEU A 35 3.14 4.77 -9.33
C LEU A 35 3.05 6.25 -9.70
N GLY A 36 3.98 7.07 -9.24
CA GLY A 36 4.05 8.47 -9.61
C GLY A 36 5.13 9.22 -8.83
N THR A 37 5.49 10.39 -9.32
CA THR A 37 6.48 11.26 -8.66
C THR A 37 5.99 11.76 -7.30
N ASN A 38 6.90 12.33 -6.50
CA ASN A 38 6.54 12.96 -5.24
C ASN A 38 5.56 14.11 -5.48
N GLY A 39 4.53 14.18 -4.63
CA GLY A 39 3.46 15.17 -4.80
C GLY A 39 2.38 14.82 -5.84
N ALA A 40 2.44 13.67 -6.51
CA ALA A 40 1.42 13.25 -7.48
C ALA A 40 0.03 13.00 -6.86
N GLY A 41 -0.08 12.84 -5.52
CA GLY A 41 -1.34 12.62 -4.81
C GLY A 41 -1.51 11.19 -4.25
N LYS A 42 -0.50 10.31 -4.35
CA LYS A 42 -0.54 8.90 -3.93
C LYS A 42 -0.99 8.70 -2.48
N THR A 43 -0.25 9.27 -1.53
CA THR A 43 -0.55 9.20 -0.09
C THR A 43 -1.93 9.78 0.25
N THR A 44 -2.33 10.89 -0.41
CA THR A 44 -3.67 11.46 -0.23
C THR A 44 -4.75 10.51 -0.72
N THR A 45 -4.52 9.81 -1.83
CA THR A 45 -5.42 8.79 -2.35
C THR A 45 -5.58 7.65 -1.34
N ILE A 46 -4.47 7.09 -0.82
CA ILE A 46 -4.53 6.06 0.24
C ILE A 46 -5.32 6.58 1.46
N LYS A 47 -5.03 7.78 1.94
CA LYS A 47 -5.74 8.36 3.09
C LYS A 47 -7.26 8.48 2.86
N MET A 48 -7.70 8.76 1.64
CA MET A 48 -9.14 8.76 1.31
C MET A 48 -9.70 7.33 1.26
N LEU A 49 -9.01 6.40 0.60
CA LEU A 49 -9.45 5.00 0.48
C LEU A 49 -9.53 4.28 1.84
N THR A 50 -8.69 4.66 2.79
CA THR A 50 -8.70 4.13 4.17
C THR A 50 -9.67 4.87 5.10
N GLY A 51 -10.32 5.93 4.63
CA GLY A 51 -11.23 6.75 5.44
C GLY A 51 -10.52 7.63 6.48
N LEU A 52 -9.19 7.82 6.38
CA LEU A 52 -8.43 8.74 7.22
C LEU A 52 -8.66 10.21 6.83
N VAL A 53 -9.00 10.45 5.57
CA VAL A 53 -9.32 11.79 5.06
C VAL A 53 -10.61 11.71 4.25
N LYS A 54 -11.58 12.55 4.57
CA LYS A 54 -12.83 12.65 3.80
C LYS A 54 -12.54 13.29 2.43
N PRO A 55 -13.05 12.70 1.32
CA PRO A 55 -12.98 13.33 0.00
C PRO A 55 -13.77 14.64 -0.03
N THR A 56 -13.40 15.55 -0.93
CA THR A 56 -14.15 16.77 -1.21
C THR A 56 -15.36 16.48 -2.10
N LYS A 57 -15.17 15.54 -3.05
CA LYS A 57 -16.23 15.07 -3.98
C LYS A 57 -15.96 13.61 -4.34
N GLY A 58 -16.97 12.97 -4.91
CA GLY A 58 -16.90 11.59 -5.40
C GLY A 58 -17.26 10.56 -4.34
N LYS A 59 -17.25 9.29 -4.74
CA LYS A 59 -17.66 8.16 -3.90
C LYS A 59 -16.59 7.10 -3.85
N ILE A 60 -16.54 6.34 -2.76
CA ILE A 60 -15.65 5.20 -2.56
C ILE A 60 -16.49 4.01 -2.13
N LYS A 61 -16.32 2.90 -2.84
CA LYS A 61 -16.85 1.60 -2.43
C LYS A 61 -15.70 0.66 -2.10
N ILE A 62 -15.76 0.02 -0.95
CA ILE A 62 -14.82 -0.98 -0.46
C ILE A 62 -15.59 -2.27 -0.21
N LEU A 63 -15.23 -3.36 -0.90
CA LEU A 63 -15.91 -4.66 -0.81
C LEU A 63 -17.44 -4.52 -0.99
N ASN A 64 -17.85 -3.72 -1.98
CA ASN A 64 -19.25 -3.34 -2.30
C ASN A 64 -19.96 -2.50 -1.24
N LEU A 65 -19.30 -2.07 -0.17
CA LEU A 65 -19.84 -1.19 0.85
C LEU A 65 -19.44 0.26 0.55
N ASP A 66 -20.37 1.18 0.64
CA ASP A 66 -20.08 2.62 0.59
C ASP A 66 -19.28 3.03 1.83
N LEU A 67 -18.11 3.68 1.62
CA LEU A 67 -17.20 4.02 2.72
C LEU A 67 -17.80 5.07 3.68
N GLU A 68 -18.60 6.00 3.18
CA GLU A 68 -19.19 7.05 4.01
C GLU A 68 -20.17 6.46 4.99
N ASN A 69 -21.02 5.51 4.55
CA ASN A 69 -22.10 4.94 5.36
C ASN A 69 -21.65 3.73 6.20
N ASN A 70 -20.54 3.07 5.83
CA ASN A 70 -20.10 1.81 6.46
C ASN A 70 -18.67 1.90 7.02
N SER A 71 -18.19 3.09 7.37
CA SER A 71 -16.79 3.34 7.74
C SER A 71 -16.29 2.41 8.86
N GLN A 72 -17.06 2.19 9.92
CA GLN A 72 -16.65 1.31 11.03
C GLN A 72 -16.46 -0.14 10.57
N LYS A 73 -17.40 -0.70 9.81
CA LYS A 73 -17.35 -2.05 9.28
C LYS A 73 -16.16 -2.22 8.31
N ILE A 74 -15.95 -1.24 7.43
CA ILE A 74 -14.85 -1.26 6.46
C ILE A 74 -13.51 -1.24 7.17
N LYS A 75 -13.33 -0.45 8.23
CA LYS A 75 -12.09 -0.37 9.01
C LYS A 75 -11.67 -1.69 9.66
N THR A 76 -12.60 -2.61 9.91
CA THR A 76 -12.25 -3.95 10.41
C THR A 76 -11.71 -4.87 9.32
N MET A 77 -11.95 -4.55 8.04
CA MET A 77 -11.59 -5.36 6.87
C MET A 77 -10.37 -4.85 6.12
N LEU A 78 -9.85 -3.70 6.46
CA LEU A 78 -8.66 -3.12 5.83
C LEU A 78 -7.63 -2.71 6.89
N ASN A 79 -6.38 -2.58 6.46
CA ASN A 79 -5.34 -1.98 7.28
C ASN A 79 -4.30 -1.27 6.41
N ILE A 80 -3.43 -0.47 7.02
CA ILE A 80 -2.40 0.31 6.36
C ILE A 80 -1.06 0.18 7.10
N SER A 81 0.02 -0.03 6.33
CA SER A 81 1.38 0.28 6.76
C SER A 81 1.76 1.62 6.15
N PRO A 82 1.78 2.70 6.93
CA PRO A 82 2.05 4.04 6.42
C PRO A 82 3.53 4.22 6.08
N GLN A 83 3.85 5.31 5.39
CA GLN A 83 5.22 5.67 5.02
C GLN A 83 6.12 5.80 6.26
N GLU A 84 5.68 6.51 7.30
CA GLU A 84 6.30 6.49 8.62
C GLU A 84 5.83 5.23 9.36
N THR A 85 6.78 4.44 9.86
CA THR A 85 6.43 3.16 10.50
C THR A 85 5.60 3.37 11.77
N ALA A 86 4.40 2.78 11.78
CA ALA A 86 3.49 2.84 12.93
C ALA A 86 3.85 1.74 13.94
N ILE A 87 4.98 1.89 14.62
CA ILE A 87 5.50 0.97 15.65
C ILE A 87 5.65 1.70 16.97
N ALA A 88 5.51 1.00 18.09
CA ALA A 88 5.82 1.53 19.41
C ALA A 88 7.34 1.41 19.66
N PRO A 89 8.13 2.49 19.61
CA PRO A 89 9.59 2.43 19.55
C PRO A 89 10.24 1.88 20.81
N ASN A 90 9.60 2.01 21.96
CA ASN A 90 10.13 1.57 23.26
C ASN A 90 9.73 0.12 23.61
N LEU A 91 8.78 -0.47 22.89
CA LEU A 91 8.41 -1.86 23.01
C LEU A 91 9.33 -2.74 22.17
N THR A 92 9.51 -4.00 22.58
CA THR A 92 10.15 -5.03 21.75
C THR A 92 9.27 -5.40 20.55
N VAL A 93 9.81 -6.16 19.60
CA VAL A 93 9.02 -6.70 18.48
C VAL A 93 7.86 -7.53 18.99
N LYS A 94 8.12 -8.42 19.98
CA LYS A 94 7.10 -9.25 20.60
C LYS A 94 6.00 -8.41 21.26
N GLU A 95 6.38 -7.47 22.09
CA GLU A 95 5.45 -6.57 22.79
C GLU A 95 4.61 -5.72 21.81
N ASN A 96 5.20 -5.26 20.70
CA ASN A 96 4.44 -4.59 19.65
C ASN A 96 3.34 -5.50 19.08
N LEU A 97 3.68 -6.74 18.71
CA LEU A 97 2.73 -7.70 18.19
C LEU A 97 1.63 -8.05 19.21
N GLU A 98 2.01 -8.28 20.47
CA GLU A 98 1.06 -8.55 21.57
C GLU A 98 0.12 -7.39 21.83
N PHE A 99 0.65 -6.16 21.85
CA PHE A 99 -0.13 -4.93 22.03
C PHE A 99 -1.19 -4.77 20.94
N PHE A 100 -0.79 -4.85 19.67
CA PHE A 100 -1.76 -4.72 18.56
C PHE A 100 -2.73 -5.90 18.49
N ALA A 101 -2.30 -7.14 18.81
CA ALA A 101 -3.21 -8.27 18.91
C ALA A 101 -4.27 -8.04 20.01
N GLY A 102 -3.88 -7.40 21.12
CA GLY A 102 -4.80 -6.98 22.18
C GLY A 102 -5.78 -5.90 21.73
N VAL A 103 -5.29 -4.85 21.04
CA VAL A 103 -6.14 -3.76 20.50
C VAL A 103 -7.22 -4.29 19.56
N TYR A 104 -6.85 -5.25 18.69
CA TYR A 104 -7.79 -5.88 17.76
C TYR A 104 -8.56 -7.06 18.36
N GLN A 105 -8.37 -7.38 19.65
CA GLN A 105 -9.05 -8.46 20.38
C GLN A 105 -8.93 -9.82 19.66
N ILE A 106 -7.73 -10.14 19.15
CA ILE A 106 -7.47 -11.39 18.44
C ILE A 106 -7.57 -12.57 19.43
N LYS A 107 -8.47 -13.53 19.18
CA LYS A 107 -8.72 -14.68 20.05
C LYS A 107 -7.49 -15.60 20.15
N ASP A 108 -6.97 -16.03 19.00
CA ASP A 108 -5.82 -16.96 18.90
C ASP A 108 -4.52 -16.17 18.70
N ARG A 109 -4.28 -15.18 19.61
CA ARG A 109 -3.19 -14.20 19.44
C ARG A 109 -1.81 -14.84 19.35
N ASN A 110 -1.52 -15.90 20.12
CA ASN A 110 -0.20 -16.52 20.13
C ASN A 110 0.10 -17.19 18.79
N GLU A 111 -0.81 -18.00 18.27
CA GLU A 111 -0.67 -18.63 16.95
C GLU A 111 -0.52 -17.57 15.84
N LYS A 112 -1.33 -16.51 15.90
CA LYS A 112 -1.26 -15.41 14.93
C LYS A 112 0.09 -14.68 14.98
N ILE A 113 0.61 -14.42 16.18
CA ILE A 113 1.90 -13.76 16.39
C ILE A 113 3.03 -14.66 15.88
N GLU A 114 3.07 -15.94 16.27
CA GLU A 114 4.08 -16.89 15.81
C GLU A 114 4.13 -16.99 14.29
N LYS A 115 2.95 -17.05 13.64
CA LYS A 115 2.85 -17.05 12.19
C LYS A 115 3.43 -15.78 11.58
N LEU A 116 3.09 -14.60 12.10
CA LEU A 116 3.63 -13.33 11.59
C LEU A 116 5.14 -13.21 11.82
N VAL A 117 5.63 -13.64 12.98
CA VAL A 117 7.07 -13.68 13.28
C VAL A 117 7.81 -14.51 12.22
N LYS A 118 7.30 -15.70 11.91
CA LYS A 118 7.87 -16.58 10.86
C LYS A 118 7.74 -15.99 9.46
N ASP A 119 6.55 -15.51 9.09
CA ASP A 119 6.28 -15.00 7.74
C ASP A 119 7.12 -13.76 7.42
N PHE A 120 7.41 -12.93 8.43
CA PHE A 120 8.20 -11.71 8.32
C PHE A 120 9.66 -11.88 8.75
N LYS A 121 10.07 -13.12 9.13
CA LYS A 121 11.44 -13.48 9.58
C LYS A 121 11.91 -12.63 10.75
N LEU A 122 11.02 -12.34 11.72
CA LEU A 122 11.30 -11.49 12.88
C LEU A 122 11.95 -12.24 14.05
N GLU A 123 12.20 -13.54 13.94
CA GLU A 123 12.70 -14.41 15.03
C GLU A 123 14.00 -13.87 15.64
N LYS A 124 14.92 -13.38 14.79
CA LYS A 124 16.24 -12.91 15.23
C LYS A 124 16.20 -11.64 16.06
N VAL A 125 15.12 -10.89 15.97
CA VAL A 125 14.96 -9.57 16.60
C VAL A 125 13.77 -9.49 17.54
N ILE A 126 13.18 -10.65 17.88
CA ILE A 126 11.89 -10.74 18.60
C ILE A 126 11.91 -10.00 19.95
N ASP A 127 13.02 -10.06 20.67
CA ASP A 127 13.21 -9.43 21.97
C ASP A 127 13.89 -8.05 21.89
N GLU A 128 14.18 -7.57 20.68
CA GLU A 128 14.80 -6.26 20.49
C GLU A 128 13.76 -5.14 20.52
N LYS A 129 14.10 -4.01 21.15
CA LYS A 129 13.26 -2.81 21.12
C LYS A 129 13.19 -2.24 19.71
N ALA A 130 11.97 -1.90 19.25
CA ALA A 130 11.71 -1.48 17.89
C ALA A 130 12.56 -0.25 17.45
N LYS A 131 12.91 0.66 18.37
CA LYS A 131 13.81 1.80 18.08
C LYS A 131 15.25 1.41 17.77
N LYS A 132 15.70 0.20 18.14
CA LYS A 132 17.07 -0.29 17.87
C LYS A 132 17.16 -1.03 16.54
N LEU A 133 16.04 -1.35 15.91
CA LEU A 133 15.98 -2.07 14.65
C LEU A 133 16.46 -1.19 13.48
N SER A 134 17.10 -1.80 12.50
CA SER A 134 17.34 -1.15 11.21
C SER A 134 16.02 -0.82 10.51
N GLY A 135 16.03 0.12 9.55
CA GLY A 135 14.85 0.51 8.80
C GLY A 135 14.11 -0.67 8.14
N GLY A 136 14.86 -1.64 7.63
CA GLY A 136 14.28 -2.87 7.05
C GLY A 136 13.50 -3.70 8.06
N TRP A 137 14.04 -3.91 9.26
CA TRP A 137 13.34 -4.62 10.33
C TRP A 137 12.13 -3.85 10.85
N GLN A 138 12.25 -2.52 11.01
CA GLN A 138 11.11 -1.68 11.39
C GLN A 138 9.98 -1.76 10.35
N ARG A 139 10.32 -1.76 9.07
CA ARG A 139 9.35 -1.87 7.98
C ARG A 139 8.65 -3.24 7.99
N ARG A 140 9.40 -4.33 8.16
CA ARG A 140 8.81 -5.68 8.30
C ARG A 140 7.85 -5.74 9.50
N LEU A 141 8.25 -5.21 10.65
CA LEU A 141 7.37 -5.14 11.82
C LEU A 141 6.12 -4.33 11.53
N SER A 142 6.24 -3.15 10.92
CA SER A 142 5.09 -2.29 10.57
C SER A 142 4.07 -3.01 9.66
N ILE A 143 4.54 -3.77 8.67
CA ILE A 143 3.64 -4.54 7.78
C ILE A 143 3.05 -5.75 8.53
N ALA A 144 3.83 -6.43 9.36
CA ALA A 144 3.31 -7.53 10.20
C ALA A 144 2.19 -7.05 11.13
N LEU A 145 2.36 -5.87 11.75
CA LEU A 145 1.32 -5.24 12.58
C LEU A 145 0.07 -4.88 11.75
N ALA A 146 0.24 -4.42 10.51
CA ALA A 146 -0.87 -4.14 9.62
C ALA A 146 -1.63 -5.42 9.19
N LEU A 147 -1.05 -6.61 9.35
CA LEU A 147 -1.68 -7.90 9.05
C LEU A 147 -2.25 -8.62 10.29
N ILE A 148 -2.08 -8.06 11.48
CA ILE A 148 -2.44 -8.72 12.74
C ILE A 148 -3.94 -9.05 12.81
N ASN A 149 -4.80 -8.16 12.32
CA ASN A 149 -6.26 -8.33 12.30
C ASN A 149 -6.77 -9.15 11.10
N GLY A 150 -5.89 -9.68 10.24
CA GLY A 150 -6.27 -10.46 9.06
C GLY A 150 -7.08 -9.65 8.03
N PRO A 151 -6.62 -8.50 7.59
CA PRO A 151 -7.38 -7.64 6.68
C PRO A 151 -7.60 -8.31 5.32
N LYS A 152 -8.72 -7.98 4.66
CA LYS A 152 -8.97 -8.33 3.26
C LYS A 152 -8.25 -7.42 2.28
N ILE A 153 -7.97 -6.18 2.72
CA ILE A 153 -7.27 -5.17 1.92
C ILE A 153 -6.13 -4.58 2.75
N LEU A 154 -4.93 -4.59 2.20
CA LEU A 154 -3.73 -4.00 2.79
C LEU A 154 -3.24 -2.83 1.94
N PHE A 155 -3.05 -1.68 2.57
CA PHE A 155 -2.42 -0.53 1.95
C PHE A 155 -0.97 -0.43 2.41
N LEU A 156 -0.05 -0.27 1.44
CA LEU A 156 1.38 -0.08 1.66
C LEU A 156 1.79 1.27 1.07
N ASP A 157 2.05 2.25 1.93
CA ASP A 157 2.44 3.59 1.48
C ASP A 157 3.97 3.70 1.48
N GLU A 158 4.58 3.67 0.27
CA GLU A 158 6.03 3.74 0.03
C GLU A 158 6.83 2.74 0.90
N PRO A 159 6.52 1.41 0.86
CA PRO A 159 7.03 0.45 1.84
C PRO A 159 8.54 0.24 1.80
N THR A 160 9.21 0.56 0.70
CA THR A 160 10.65 0.36 0.55
C THR A 160 11.46 1.65 0.57
N LEU A 161 10.81 2.78 0.86
CA LEU A 161 11.48 4.07 0.95
C LEU A 161 12.60 4.05 2.00
N GLY A 162 13.82 4.44 1.58
CA GLY A 162 14.98 4.50 2.46
C GLY A 162 15.62 3.15 2.81
N LEU A 163 15.16 2.05 2.22
CA LEU A 163 15.78 0.74 2.38
C LEU A 163 16.94 0.54 1.39
N ASP A 164 17.98 -0.15 1.84
CA ASP A 164 19.01 -0.66 0.95
C ASP A 164 18.46 -1.75 0.00
N VAL A 165 19.24 -2.11 -1.02
CA VAL A 165 18.83 -3.04 -2.08
C VAL A 165 18.48 -4.44 -1.53
N ILE A 166 19.22 -4.91 -0.51
CA ILE A 166 19.01 -6.25 0.06
C ILE A 166 17.69 -6.26 0.87
N ALA A 167 17.53 -5.30 1.78
CA ALA A 167 16.32 -5.18 2.59
C ALA A 167 15.07 -4.98 1.72
N ARG A 168 15.18 -4.22 0.61
CA ARG A 168 14.11 -4.03 -0.38
C ARG A 168 13.70 -5.35 -1.03
N LYS A 169 14.66 -6.11 -1.56
CA LYS A 169 14.37 -7.41 -2.20
C LYS A 169 13.77 -8.42 -1.22
N GLU A 170 14.25 -8.44 0.02
CA GLU A 170 13.68 -9.31 1.05
C GLU A 170 12.24 -8.92 1.39
N LEU A 171 11.94 -7.61 1.45
CA LEU A 171 10.57 -7.14 1.67
C LEU A 171 9.66 -7.48 0.48
N TRP A 172 10.14 -7.35 -0.76
CA TRP A 172 9.40 -7.75 -1.95
C TRP A 172 8.99 -9.22 -1.89
N HIS A 173 9.92 -10.12 -1.52
CA HIS A 173 9.62 -11.54 -1.35
C HIS A 173 8.52 -11.81 -0.30
N ILE A 174 8.47 -11.01 0.77
CA ILE A 174 7.42 -11.12 1.77
C ILE A 174 6.09 -10.65 1.21
N VAL A 175 6.05 -9.50 0.52
CA VAL A 175 4.84 -8.94 -0.09
C VAL A 175 4.30 -9.86 -1.19
N GLU A 176 5.18 -10.44 -2.00
CA GLU A 176 4.80 -11.37 -3.07
C GLU A 176 4.05 -12.61 -2.54
N LYS A 177 4.41 -13.13 -1.36
CA LYS A 177 3.70 -14.24 -0.71
C LYS A 177 2.27 -13.91 -0.28
N LEU A 178 1.94 -12.63 -0.16
CA LEU A 178 0.59 -12.15 0.18
C LEU A 178 -0.30 -12.01 -1.07
N LYS A 179 0.29 -11.92 -2.26
CA LYS A 179 -0.39 -11.77 -3.53
C LYS A 179 -1.38 -12.90 -3.78
N GLY A 180 -2.56 -12.56 -4.27
CA GLY A 180 -3.65 -13.51 -4.49
C GLY A 180 -4.42 -13.93 -3.22
N LYS A 181 -3.86 -13.69 -2.01
CA LYS A 181 -4.52 -14.02 -0.73
C LYS A 181 -5.32 -12.85 -0.18
N ILE A 182 -4.83 -11.65 -0.36
CA ILE A 182 -5.47 -10.38 0.01
C ILE A 182 -5.28 -9.37 -1.11
N THR A 183 -6.15 -8.37 -1.17
CA THR A 183 -5.95 -7.24 -2.08
C THR A 183 -4.90 -6.30 -1.51
N ILE A 184 -3.92 -5.89 -2.33
CA ILE A 184 -2.84 -5.00 -1.89
C ILE A 184 -2.83 -3.76 -2.76
N ILE A 185 -2.81 -2.59 -2.15
CA ILE A 185 -2.57 -1.32 -2.80
C ILE A 185 -1.22 -0.78 -2.34
N LEU A 186 -0.29 -0.72 -3.29
CA LEU A 186 1.07 -0.26 -3.08
C LEU A 186 1.23 1.13 -3.69
N THR A 187 1.69 2.13 -2.93
CA THR A 187 2.20 3.36 -3.54
C THR A 187 3.70 3.32 -3.60
N THR A 188 4.24 3.81 -4.68
CA THR A 188 5.69 3.91 -4.86
C THR A 188 6.06 4.99 -5.89
N HIS A 189 7.29 5.44 -5.85
CA HIS A 189 7.93 6.20 -6.91
C HIS A 189 9.06 5.40 -7.58
N TYR A 190 9.31 4.16 -7.12
CA TYR A 190 10.28 3.25 -7.71
C TYR A 190 9.61 2.40 -8.79
N MET A 191 10.03 2.59 -10.04
CA MET A 191 9.50 1.86 -11.20
C MET A 191 9.77 0.37 -11.10
N GLU A 192 10.99 -0.02 -10.66
CA GLU A 192 11.36 -1.41 -10.43
C GLU A 192 10.42 -2.13 -9.45
N GLU A 193 9.98 -1.44 -8.38
CA GLU A 193 9.06 -2.01 -7.39
C GLU A 193 7.67 -2.25 -7.99
N ALA A 194 7.16 -1.25 -8.72
CA ALA A 194 5.87 -1.36 -9.39
C ALA A 194 5.89 -2.49 -10.44
N GLU A 195 6.96 -2.58 -11.24
CA GLU A 195 7.10 -3.61 -12.26
C GLU A 195 7.22 -5.02 -11.66
N ALA A 196 8.06 -5.18 -10.62
CA ALA A 196 8.35 -6.48 -10.03
C ALA A 196 7.15 -7.08 -9.26
N LEU A 197 6.39 -6.25 -8.55
CA LEU A 197 5.38 -6.76 -7.61
C LEU A 197 3.95 -6.73 -8.15
N SER A 198 3.58 -5.75 -8.98
CA SER A 198 2.18 -5.51 -9.24
C SER A 198 1.60 -6.33 -10.40
N ASP A 199 0.31 -6.66 -10.29
CA ASP A 199 -0.47 -7.22 -11.39
C ASP A 199 -0.86 -6.12 -12.37
N ARG A 200 -1.20 -4.93 -11.85
CA ARG A 200 -1.48 -3.73 -12.63
C ARG A 200 -0.91 -2.50 -11.94
N ILE A 201 -0.54 -1.53 -12.76
CA ILE A 201 0.05 -0.25 -12.37
C ILE A 201 -0.88 0.87 -12.84
N GLY A 202 -1.22 1.78 -11.94
CA GLY A 202 -1.83 3.06 -12.27
C GLY A 202 -0.76 4.14 -12.19
N ILE A 203 -0.47 4.82 -13.30
CA ILE A 203 0.48 5.94 -13.31
C ILE A 203 -0.27 7.22 -12.93
N MET A 204 0.18 7.84 -11.85
CA MET A 204 -0.44 9.06 -11.30
C MET A 204 0.43 10.29 -11.56
N LYS A 205 -0.17 11.31 -12.17
CA LYS A 205 0.44 12.62 -12.45
C LYS A 205 -0.55 13.73 -12.08
N ASN A 206 -0.11 14.74 -11.33
CA ASN A 206 -0.90 15.94 -10.99
C ASN A 206 -2.30 15.62 -10.43
N GLY A 207 -2.37 14.62 -9.53
CA GLY A 207 -3.63 14.24 -8.88
C GLY A 207 -4.54 13.31 -9.69
N ARG A 208 -4.15 12.91 -10.90
CA ARG A 208 -4.95 12.06 -11.78
C ARG A 208 -4.22 10.76 -12.11
N VAL A 209 -4.93 9.67 -12.21
CA VAL A 209 -4.41 8.45 -12.84
C VAL A 209 -4.56 8.62 -14.35
N ILE A 210 -3.44 8.76 -15.06
CA ILE A 210 -3.40 9.05 -16.49
C ILE A 210 -3.49 7.79 -17.35
N VAL A 211 -3.05 6.64 -16.81
CA VAL A 211 -3.13 5.34 -17.49
C VAL A 211 -3.11 4.22 -16.45
N THR A 212 -3.70 3.08 -16.79
CA THR A 212 -3.65 1.86 -15.98
C THR A 212 -3.44 0.64 -16.86
N GLY A 213 -2.50 -0.22 -16.48
CA GLY A 213 -2.20 -1.45 -17.24
C GLY A 213 -1.18 -2.33 -16.53
N THR A 214 -0.84 -3.47 -17.12
CA THR A 214 0.34 -4.26 -16.73
C THR A 214 1.61 -3.54 -17.20
N ALA A 215 2.76 -3.76 -16.60
CA ALA A 215 4.03 -3.19 -17.06
C ALA A 215 4.24 -3.44 -18.57
N LYS A 216 4.03 -4.70 -19.00
CA LYS A 216 4.12 -5.08 -20.43
C LYS A 216 3.16 -4.31 -21.34
N SER A 217 1.92 -4.08 -20.90
CA SER A 217 0.94 -3.34 -21.70
C SER A 217 1.28 -1.85 -21.80
N LEU A 218 1.82 -1.27 -20.73
CA LEU A 218 2.26 0.13 -20.68
C LEU A 218 3.50 0.34 -21.55
N MET A 219 4.48 -0.57 -21.51
CA MET A 219 5.63 -0.57 -22.40
C MET A 219 5.22 -0.63 -23.88
N LYS A 220 4.28 -1.52 -24.21
CA LYS A 220 3.74 -1.63 -25.58
C LYS A 220 3.04 -0.34 -26.02
N GLN A 221 2.21 0.25 -25.16
CA GLN A 221 1.50 1.50 -25.44
C GLN A 221 2.46 2.67 -25.68
N ALA A 222 3.53 2.75 -24.88
CA ALA A 222 4.54 3.80 -24.99
C ALA A 222 5.59 3.51 -26.08
N LYS A 223 5.53 2.35 -26.77
CA LYS A 223 6.57 1.89 -27.70
C LYS A 223 7.97 1.97 -27.08
N ALA A 224 8.12 1.46 -25.85
CA ALA A 224 9.35 1.52 -25.07
C ALA A 224 9.91 0.11 -24.82
N SER A 225 11.24 -0.01 -24.75
CA SER A 225 11.94 -1.27 -24.50
C SER A 225 12.05 -1.60 -23.00
N THR A 226 12.01 -0.56 -22.15
CA THR A 226 12.04 -0.70 -20.69
C THR A 226 10.79 -0.08 -20.06
N PHE A 227 10.47 -0.51 -18.84
CA PHE A 227 9.34 0.12 -18.12
C PHE A 227 9.66 1.54 -17.67
N GLU A 228 10.94 1.84 -17.41
CA GLU A 228 11.42 3.18 -17.08
C GLU A 228 11.19 4.16 -18.23
N ASP A 229 11.59 3.81 -19.45
CA ASP A 229 11.32 4.62 -20.65
C ASP A 229 9.82 4.79 -20.89
N ALA A 230 9.04 3.71 -20.68
CA ALA A 230 7.59 3.78 -20.82
C ALA A 230 6.98 4.77 -19.83
N PHE A 231 7.43 4.75 -18.57
CA PHE A 231 6.98 5.69 -17.55
C PHE A 231 7.31 7.14 -17.93
N VAL A 232 8.55 7.40 -18.34
CA VAL A 232 8.99 8.74 -18.76
C VAL A 232 8.12 9.25 -19.91
N LYS A 233 7.98 8.49 -21.00
CA LYS A 233 7.15 8.84 -22.16
C LYS A 233 5.69 9.13 -21.77
N ILE A 234 5.09 8.27 -20.97
CA ILE A 234 3.70 8.44 -20.52
C ILE A 234 3.55 9.68 -19.66
N VAL A 235 4.52 9.97 -18.79
CA VAL A 235 4.44 11.12 -17.88
C VAL A 235 4.80 12.43 -18.58
N THR A 236 5.79 12.46 -19.46
CA THR A 236 6.17 13.69 -20.19
C THR A 236 5.26 13.97 -21.37
N GLY A 237 4.77 12.93 -22.04
CA GLY A 237 4.07 13.05 -23.32
C GLY A 237 5.01 13.22 -24.50
N GLU A 238 6.31 12.98 -24.30
CA GLU A 238 7.35 13.09 -25.33
C GLU A 238 7.69 11.72 -25.93
N GLU A 239 7.96 11.70 -27.22
CA GLU A 239 8.63 10.55 -27.86
C GLU A 239 10.15 10.71 -27.60
N LEU A 240 10.73 9.82 -26.80
CA LEU A 240 12.19 9.70 -26.58
C LEU A 240 12.85 9.06 -27.80
#